data_97d4b3ea14a77b41c13d930845db7428
#
_entry.id   97d4b3ea14a77b41c13d930845db7428
#
_cell.length_a   1.000
_cell.length_b   1.000
_cell.length_c   1.000
_cell.angle_alpha   90.00
_cell.angle_beta   90.00
_cell.angle_gamma   90.00
#
_symmetry.space_group_name_H-M   'P 1'
#
loop_
_entity.id
_entity.type
_entity.pdbx_description
1 polymer ?
#
loop_
_entity_poly.entity_id
_entity_poly.type
_entity_poly.pdbx_seq_one_letter_code
_entity_poly.pdbx_strand_id
1 'polypeptide(L)'
;EMTSSLVGSEMCKETDIEHIGIAVPSLEEAIPFYEKILGLKCFAVEDVADQKVKTAFFKVGQTKIELLEGTAPESAISKFIENNGGRGGIQHVAFAVADGVANALAEAEEKGCRLIDKAPRKGAEGLNIAFLHPKSTVGTLVELCEDPKKM
;
A
#
# COMPACT_ATOMS: atom_id res chain seq x y z
N GLU A 1 -5.30 -29.58 6.90
CA GLU A 1 -4.85 -29.44 6.28
C GLU A 1 -4.36 -29.32 5.50
N MET A 2 -4.43 -29.18 5.37
CA MET A 2 -3.98 -28.92 4.34
C MET A 2 -3.18 -29.44 3.88
N THR A 3 -3.03 -29.71 3.87
CA THR A 3 -2.25 -29.97 3.33
C THR A 3 -1.50 -30.09 2.90
N SER A 4 -1.29 -30.25 3.43
CA SER A 4 -0.42 -30.16 2.95
C SER A 4 0.04 -30.23 2.01
N SER A 5 -0.27 -30.57 1.76
CA SER A 5 0.34 -30.65 0.54
C SER A 5 0.42 -29.40 -0.15
N LEU A 6 -0.14 -28.53 0.41
CA LEU A 6 0.02 -27.22 -0.07
C LEU A 6 1.30 -26.67 0.35
N VAL A 7 2.36 -27.32 0.05
CA VAL A 7 3.63 -26.84 0.45
C VAL A 7 4.35 -26.28 -0.72
N GLY A 8 5.41 -25.59 -0.53
CA GLY A 8 6.25 -25.07 -1.56
C GLY A 8 5.48 -24.14 -2.48
N SER A 9 5.29 -24.51 -3.72
CA SER A 9 4.66 -23.65 -4.70
C SER A 9 3.20 -23.34 -4.40
N GLU A 10 2.58 -24.14 -3.51
CA GLU A 10 1.21 -23.87 -3.15
C GLU A 10 1.09 -22.88 -2.02
N MET A 11 2.18 -22.51 -1.38
CA MET A 11 2.14 -21.59 -0.27
C MET A 11 1.90 -20.18 -0.78
N CYS A 12 1.20 -19.41 0.02
CA CYS A 12 0.95 -18.01 -0.29
C CYS A 12 2.25 -17.25 -0.28
N LYS A 13 2.52 -16.46 -1.30
CA LYS A 13 3.72 -15.66 -1.39
C LYS A 13 3.58 -14.32 -0.68
N GLU A 14 2.36 -13.89 -0.51
CA GLU A 14 2.07 -12.71 0.28
C GLU A 14 2.08 -13.12 1.73
N THR A 15 2.93 -12.50 2.53
CA THR A 15 3.12 -12.89 3.92
C THR A 15 2.23 -12.12 4.90
N ASP A 16 1.96 -10.86 4.63
CA ASP A 16 1.19 -10.01 5.54
C ASP A 16 0.50 -8.93 4.74
N ILE A 17 -0.49 -8.31 5.36
CA ILE A 17 -0.95 -7.01 4.87
C ILE A 17 0.06 -6.02 5.44
N GLU A 18 0.90 -5.47 4.57
CA GLU A 18 1.96 -4.56 5.01
C GLU A 18 1.36 -3.24 5.50
N HIS A 19 0.42 -2.69 4.72
CA HIS A 19 -0.29 -1.50 5.16
C HIS A 19 -1.59 -1.31 4.40
N ILE A 20 -2.43 -0.45 4.97
CA ILE A 20 -3.63 0.03 4.32
C ILE A 20 -3.42 1.52 4.10
N GLY A 21 -3.54 1.96 2.85
CA GLY A 21 -3.35 3.36 2.49
C GLY A 21 -4.68 4.09 2.48
N ILE A 22 -4.79 5.12 3.29
CA ILE A 22 -6.02 5.90 3.42
C ILE A 22 -5.74 7.33 2.95
N ALA A 23 -6.42 7.73 1.89
CA ALA A 23 -6.30 9.09 1.38
C ALA A 23 -7.09 10.03 2.29
N VAL A 24 -6.47 11.15 2.65
CA VAL A 24 -7.12 12.16 3.48
C VAL A 24 -6.91 13.53 2.85
N PRO A 25 -7.88 14.44 2.98
CA PRO A 25 -7.70 15.80 2.47
C PRO A 25 -6.60 16.56 3.21
N SER A 26 -6.38 16.25 4.49
CA SER A 26 -5.41 16.96 5.30
C SER A 26 -4.90 16.06 6.42
N LEU A 27 -3.59 15.91 6.52
CA LEU A 27 -2.98 15.15 7.63
C LEU A 27 -3.22 15.87 8.95
N GLU A 28 -3.20 17.20 8.92
CA GLU A 28 -3.42 17.98 10.13
C GLU A 28 -4.77 17.69 10.75
N GLU A 29 -5.77 17.46 9.94
CA GLU A 29 -7.10 17.11 10.43
C GLU A 29 -7.24 15.63 10.75
N ALA A 30 -6.58 14.76 9.99
CA ALA A 30 -6.78 13.33 10.13
C ALA A 30 -5.99 12.72 11.29
N ILE A 31 -4.74 13.16 11.49
CA ILE A 31 -3.90 12.59 12.55
C ILE A 31 -4.56 12.65 13.93
N PRO A 32 -5.19 13.77 14.33
CA PRO A 32 -5.81 13.81 15.66
C PRO A 32 -6.89 12.75 15.88
N PHE A 33 -7.64 12.37 14.84
CA PHE A 33 -8.62 11.31 15.01
C PHE A 33 -7.93 10.00 15.41
N TYR A 34 -6.87 9.64 14.68
CA TYR A 34 -6.19 8.37 14.95
C TYR A 34 -5.45 8.40 16.29
N GLU A 35 -4.91 9.54 16.67
CA GLU A 35 -4.19 9.64 17.93
C GLU A 35 -5.10 9.80 19.13
N LYS A 36 -6.08 10.69 19.05
CA LYS A 36 -6.88 11.03 20.22
C LYS A 36 -8.08 10.11 20.40
N ILE A 37 -8.73 9.73 19.31
CA ILE A 37 -9.91 8.90 19.40
C ILE A 37 -9.54 7.43 19.45
N LEU A 38 -8.65 6.99 18.58
CA LEU A 38 -8.25 5.59 18.53
C LEU A 38 -7.06 5.25 19.42
N GLY A 39 -6.35 6.27 19.93
CA GLY A 39 -5.23 6.02 20.83
C GLY A 39 -3.98 5.50 20.16
N LEU A 40 -3.88 5.64 18.85
CA LEU A 40 -2.70 5.20 18.11
C LEU A 40 -1.65 6.29 18.12
N LYS A 41 -0.41 5.91 17.87
CA LYS A 41 0.67 6.87 17.84
C LYS A 41 1.22 7.02 16.42
N CYS A 42 1.25 8.24 15.92
CA CYS A 42 1.93 8.53 14.66
C CYS A 42 3.43 8.45 14.91
N PHE A 43 4.09 7.45 14.34
CA PHE A 43 5.50 7.26 14.63
C PHE A 43 6.42 7.93 13.61
N ALA A 44 5.89 8.38 12.49
CA ALA A 44 6.69 9.07 11.49
C ALA A 44 5.80 9.77 10.47
N VAL A 45 6.34 10.78 9.84
CA VAL A 45 5.72 11.44 8.69
C VAL A 45 6.81 11.56 7.64
N GLU A 46 6.49 11.19 6.41
CA GLU A 46 7.46 11.20 5.34
C GLU A 46 6.90 11.87 4.10
N ASP A 47 7.76 12.62 3.40
CA ASP A 47 7.40 13.22 2.13
C ASP A 47 7.92 12.31 1.03
N VAL A 48 7.04 11.73 0.23
CA VAL A 48 7.43 10.88 -0.88
C VAL A 48 7.31 11.72 -2.15
N ALA A 49 8.38 12.45 -2.44
CA ALA A 49 8.36 13.46 -3.48
C ALA A 49 8.00 12.93 -4.86
N ASP A 50 8.51 11.75 -5.21
CA ASP A 50 8.24 11.16 -6.52
C ASP A 50 6.76 10.88 -6.73
N GLN A 51 6.02 10.59 -5.67
CA GLN A 51 4.60 10.31 -5.76
C GLN A 51 3.75 11.51 -5.40
N LYS A 52 4.39 12.61 -5.01
CA LYS A 52 3.72 13.86 -4.61
C LYS A 52 2.72 13.59 -3.51
N VAL A 53 3.18 12.91 -2.46
CA VAL A 53 2.34 12.53 -1.33
C VAL A 53 3.12 12.70 -0.05
N LYS A 54 2.40 13.10 1.01
CA LYS A 54 2.93 13.16 2.36
C LYS A 54 2.23 12.09 3.16
N THR A 55 2.98 11.26 3.85
CA THR A 55 2.46 10.06 4.50
C THR A 55 2.71 10.09 5.99
N ALA A 56 1.67 9.81 6.79
CA ALA A 56 1.79 9.63 8.22
C ALA A 56 1.58 8.16 8.55
N PHE A 57 2.41 7.62 9.43
CA PHE A 57 2.44 6.19 9.71
C PHE A 57 1.97 5.86 11.12
N PHE A 58 1.09 4.86 11.21
CA PHE A 58 0.63 4.32 12.49
C PHE A 58 0.81 2.80 12.45
N LYS A 59 1.26 2.23 13.56
CA LYS A 59 1.43 0.78 13.66
C LYS A 59 0.24 0.19 14.39
N VAL A 60 -0.40 -0.82 13.78
CA VAL A 60 -1.54 -1.50 14.37
C VAL A 60 -1.27 -3.00 14.27
N GLY A 61 -0.77 -3.58 15.34
CA GLY A 61 -0.29 -4.95 15.28
C GLY A 61 0.88 -5.06 14.32
N GLN A 62 0.81 -5.95 13.36
CA GLN A 62 1.86 -6.10 12.36
C GLN A 62 1.57 -5.31 11.08
N THR A 63 0.42 -4.64 11.01
CA THR A 63 0.02 -3.87 9.84
C THR A 63 0.15 -2.38 10.13
N LYS A 64 0.50 -1.59 9.14
CA LYS A 64 0.52 -0.14 9.30
C LYS A 64 -0.72 0.48 8.68
N ILE A 65 -1.16 1.57 9.26
CA ILE A 65 -2.10 2.47 8.62
C ILE A 65 -1.26 3.64 8.11
N GLU A 66 -1.42 3.96 6.83
CA GLU A 66 -0.72 5.09 6.22
C GLU A 66 -1.75 6.11 5.77
N LEU A 67 -1.71 7.29 6.37
CA LEU A 67 -2.56 8.38 5.95
C LEU A 67 -1.81 9.17 4.89
N LEU A 68 -2.49 9.41 3.77
CA LEU A 68 -1.85 9.96 2.58
C LEU A 68 -2.51 11.27 2.19
N GLU A 69 -1.71 12.32 2.14
CA GLU A 69 -2.18 13.64 1.68
C GLU A 69 -1.44 13.99 0.41
N GLY A 70 -2.17 14.32 -0.66
CA GLY A 70 -1.53 14.73 -1.92
C GLY A 70 -0.89 16.09 -1.76
N THR A 71 0.33 16.24 -2.33
CA THR A 71 1.05 17.52 -2.24
C THR A 71 0.94 18.33 -3.54
N ALA A 72 0.24 17.80 -4.54
CA ALA A 72 0.02 18.50 -5.81
C ALA A 72 -1.29 18.01 -6.43
N PRO A 73 -1.97 18.85 -7.22
CA PRO A 73 -3.24 18.44 -7.81
C PRO A 73 -3.15 17.21 -8.70
N GLU A 74 -2.01 16.98 -9.32
CA GLU A 74 -1.83 15.84 -10.22
C GLU A 74 -1.46 14.56 -9.49
N SER A 75 -1.29 14.58 -8.16
CA SER A 75 -0.97 13.37 -7.44
C SER A 75 -2.14 12.38 -7.48
N ALA A 76 -1.83 11.09 -7.41
CA ALA A 76 -2.86 10.07 -7.42
C ALA A 76 -3.81 10.23 -6.22
N ILE A 77 -3.27 10.67 -5.08
CA ILE A 77 -4.07 10.86 -3.88
C ILE A 77 -5.04 12.03 -4.05
N SER A 78 -4.55 13.15 -4.61
CA SER A 78 -5.41 14.30 -4.85
C SER A 78 -6.55 13.95 -5.82
N LYS A 79 -6.24 13.16 -6.85
CA LYS A 79 -7.26 12.72 -7.79
C LYS A 79 -8.26 11.78 -7.15
N PHE A 80 -7.79 10.89 -6.26
CA PHE A 80 -8.68 10.00 -5.53
C PHE A 80 -9.68 10.81 -4.71
N ILE A 81 -9.19 11.82 -3.98
CA ILE A 81 -10.06 12.67 -3.17
C ILE A 81 -11.08 13.40 -4.05
N GLU A 82 -10.59 13.97 -5.15
CA GLU A 82 -11.48 14.68 -6.07
C GLU A 82 -12.57 13.76 -6.61
N ASN A 83 -12.19 12.56 -7.03
CA ASN A 83 -13.15 11.60 -7.57
C ASN A 83 -14.06 11.00 -6.50
N ASN A 84 -13.74 11.21 -5.23
CA ASN A 84 -14.56 10.73 -4.12
C ASN A 84 -15.36 11.85 -3.47
N GLY A 85 -15.64 12.90 -4.24
CA GLY A 85 -16.48 14.00 -3.75
C GLY A 85 -15.81 14.87 -2.72
N GLY A 86 -14.50 14.94 -2.72
CA GLY A 86 -13.74 15.73 -1.76
C GLY A 86 -13.49 15.03 -0.45
N ARG A 87 -13.87 13.76 -0.34
CA ARG A 87 -13.75 13.02 0.92
C ARG A 87 -12.62 12.01 0.85
N GLY A 88 -12.05 11.70 2.02
CA GLY A 88 -11.07 10.65 2.14
C GLY A 88 -11.68 9.27 2.08
N GLY A 89 -10.81 8.26 2.08
CA GLY A 89 -11.23 6.87 2.07
C GLY A 89 -10.03 5.97 1.83
N ILE A 90 -10.26 4.66 1.93
CA ILE A 90 -9.20 3.70 1.67
C ILE A 90 -8.84 3.77 0.19
N GLN A 91 -7.57 4.04 -0.09
CA GLN A 91 -7.10 4.21 -1.47
C GLN A 91 -6.46 2.93 -1.98
N HIS A 92 -5.70 2.22 -1.14
CA HIS A 92 -5.08 0.97 -1.57
C HIS A 92 -4.79 0.06 -0.39
N VAL A 93 -4.54 -1.22 -0.71
CA VAL A 93 -4.09 -2.20 0.27
C VAL A 93 -2.77 -2.76 -0.26
N ALA A 94 -1.77 -2.82 0.62
CA ALA A 94 -0.44 -3.31 0.26
C ALA A 94 -0.17 -4.66 0.91
N PHE A 95 0.26 -5.60 0.09
CA PHE A 95 0.62 -6.94 0.56
C PHE A 95 2.14 -7.07 0.55
N ALA A 96 2.69 -7.57 1.65
CA ALA A 96 4.11 -7.87 1.71
C ALA A 96 4.36 -9.17 0.96
N VAL A 97 5.41 -9.19 0.15
CA VAL A 97 5.76 -10.37 -0.63
C VAL A 97 7.14 -10.88 -0.22
N ALA A 98 7.22 -12.17 0.07
CA ALA A 98 8.44 -12.75 0.61
C ALA A 98 9.57 -12.88 -0.41
N ASP A 99 9.23 -13.15 -1.67
CA ASP A 99 10.21 -13.41 -2.71
C ASP A 99 10.65 -12.16 -3.48
N GLY A 100 10.22 -11.00 -3.02
CA GLY A 100 10.56 -9.76 -3.69
C GLY A 100 9.52 -9.33 -4.70
N VAL A 101 9.44 -8.01 -4.91
CA VAL A 101 8.41 -7.43 -5.77
C VAL A 101 8.61 -7.83 -7.23
N ALA A 102 9.86 -7.87 -7.70
CA ALA A 102 10.11 -8.21 -9.10
C ALA A 102 9.58 -9.61 -9.44
N ASN A 103 9.84 -10.58 -8.56
CA ASN A 103 9.36 -11.94 -8.79
C ASN A 103 7.84 -12.02 -8.72
N ALA A 104 7.23 -11.28 -7.78
CA ALA A 104 5.78 -11.26 -7.66
C ALA A 104 5.12 -10.65 -8.89
N LEU A 105 5.72 -9.59 -9.45
CA LEU A 105 5.19 -8.98 -10.66
C LEU A 105 5.26 -9.94 -11.85
N ALA A 106 6.39 -10.63 -12.00
CA ALA A 106 6.55 -11.57 -13.10
C ALA A 106 5.52 -12.68 -13.01
N GLU A 107 5.30 -13.20 -11.81
CA GLU A 107 4.31 -14.25 -11.61
C GLU A 107 2.89 -13.76 -11.87
N ALA A 108 2.58 -12.56 -11.41
CA ALA A 108 1.25 -11.98 -11.64
C ALA A 108 0.99 -11.79 -13.13
N GLU A 109 1.98 -11.29 -13.85
CA GLU A 109 1.84 -11.08 -15.29
C GLU A 109 1.67 -12.41 -16.03
N GLU A 110 2.43 -13.41 -15.63
CA GLU A 110 2.32 -14.74 -16.21
C GLU A 110 0.91 -15.32 -16.01
N LYS A 111 0.28 -14.99 -14.88
CA LYS A 111 -1.07 -15.45 -14.58
C LYS A 111 -2.15 -14.57 -15.19
N GLY A 112 -1.77 -13.62 -16.03
CA GLY A 112 -2.72 -12.79 -16.75
C GLY A 112 -3.10 -11.49 -16.08
N CYS A 113 -2.42 -11.12 -15.00
CA CYS A 113 -2.72 -9.88 -14.31
C CYS A 113 -2.12 -8.69 -15.06
N ARG A 114 -2.91 -7.64 -15.19
CA ARG A 114 -2.44 -6.39 -15.78
C ARG A 114 -1.72 -5.58 -14.71
N LEU A 115 -0.53 -5.06 -15.06
CA LEU A 115 0.31 -4.33 -14.14
C LEU A 115 0.23 -2.83 -14.40
N ILE A 116 0.24 -2.02 -13.34
CA ILE A 116 0.48 -0.59 -13.48
C ILE A 116 1.98 -0.38 -13.59
N ASP A 117 2.73 -0.95 -12.64
CA ASP A 117 4.19 -0.89 -12.66
C ASP A 117 4.74 -2.21 -13.17
N LYS A 118 5.54 -2.16 -14.22
CA LYS A 118 6.15 -3.38 -14.78
C LYS A 118 7.45 -3.73 -14.10
N ALA A 119 7.97 -2.83 -13.30
CA ALA A 119 9.20 -3.04 -12.53
C ALA A 119 9.03 -2.37 -11.17
N PRO A 120 9.73 -2.86 -10.14
CA PRO A 120 9.65 -2.22 -8.82
C PRO A 120 10.15 -0.79 -8.85
N ARG A 121 9.55 0.05 -8.00
CA ARG A 121 10.02 1.39 -7.76
C ARG A 121 10.03 1.65 -6.26
N LYS A 122 10.69 2.72 -5.85
CA LYS A 122 10.79 3.04 -4.43
C LYS A 122 9.53 3.73 -3.94
N GLY A 123 8.99 3.25 -2.84
CA GLY A 123 7.87 3.88 -2.17
C GLY A 123 8.29 4.42 -0.82
N ALA A 124 7.31 4.57 0.07
CA ALA A 124 7.57 5.05 1.42
C ALA A 124 8.53 4.13 2.14
N GLU A 125 9.31 4.69 3.04
CA GLU A 125 10.32 3.97 3.84
C GLU A 125 11.42 3.33 2.98
N GLY A 126 11.52 3.73 1.72
CA GLY A 126 12.54 3.19 0.83
C GLY A 126 12.29 1.76 0.36
N LEU A 127 11.11 1.23 0.62
CA LEU A 127 10.77 -0.13 0.22
C LEU A 127 10.49 -0.19 -1.28
N ASN A 128 10.84 -1.33 -1.88
CA ASN A 128 10.45 -1.55 -3.28
C ASN A 128 8.97 -1.87 -3.33
N ILE A 129 8.25 -1.22 -4.23
CA ILE A 129 6.82 -1.40 -4.38
C ILE A 129 6.44 -1.48 -5.85
N ALA A 130 5.22 -1.96 -6.10
CA ALA A 130 4.63 -1.90 -7.43
C ALA A 130 3.11 -2.06 -7.29
N PHE A 131 2.37 -1.46 -8.21
CA PHE A 131 0.91 -1.54 -8.20
C PHE A 131 0.40 -2.43 -9.32
N LEU A 132 -0.65 -3.19 -8.99
CA LEU A 132 -1.40 -3.99 -9.95
C LEU A 132 -2.59 -3.17 -10.45
N HIS A 133 -2.99 -3.37 -11.71
CA HIS A 133 -4.07 -2.58 -12.28
C HIS A 133 -5.41 -3.02 -11.70
N PRO A 134 -6.26 -2.06 -11.26
CA PRO A 134 -7.54 -2.40 -10.65
C PRO A 134 -8.46 -3.25 -11.53
N LYS A 135 -8.30 -3.21 -12.83
CA LYS A 135 -9.11 -4.07 -13.70
C LYS A 135 -8.82 -5.54 -13.48
N SER A 136 -7.62 -5.87 -13.03
CA SER A 136 -7.25 -7.25 -12.76
C SER A 136 -7.49 -7.65 -11.31
N THR A 137 -7.75 -6.68 -10.43
CA THR A 137 -7.93 -6.94 -9.00
C THR A 137 -9.37 -6.73 -8.55
N VAL A 138 -10.27 -6.70 -9.50
CA VAL A 138 -11.71 -6.54 -9.25
C VAL A 138 -12.02 -5.21 -8.55
N GLY A 139 -11.29 -4.18 -8.93
CA GLY A 139 -11.59 -2.80 -8.52
C GLY A 139 -10.76 -2.24 -7.38
N THR A 140 -10.11 -3.09 -6.58
CA THR A 140 -9.27 -2.61 -5.49
C THR A 140 -7.86 -2.31 -5.99
N LEU A 141 -7.33 -1.15 -5.67
CA LEU A 141 -5.93 -0.87 -6.00
C LEU A 141 -5.05 -1.68 -5.06
N VAL A 142 -4.29 -2.59 -5.62
CA VAL A 142 -3.42 -3.49 -4.85
C VAL A 142 -1.97 -3.10 -5.07
N GLU A 143 -1.24 -2.93 -3.97
CA GLU A 143 0.19 -2.68 -4.00
C GLU A 143 0.92 -3.93 -3.54
N LEU A 144 2.00 -4.26 -4.22
CA LEU A 144 2.94 -5.28 -3.73
C LEU A 144 4.12 -4.54 -3.12
N CYS A 145 4.57 -5.00 -1.96
CA CYS A 145 5.59 -4.32 -1.20
C CYS A 145 6.57 -5.37 -0.70
N GLU A 146 7.86 -5.07 -0.69
CA GLU A 146 8.79 -6.05 -0.14
C GLU A 146 8.58 -6.16 1.36
N ASP A 147 8.87 -7.35 1.89
CA ASP A 147 8.65 -7.64 3.30
C ASP A 147 9.75 -6.94 4.11
N PRO A 148 9.39 -5.96 4.98
CA PRO A 148 10.41 -5.26 5.76
C PRO A 148 11.18 -6.18 6.68
N LYS A 149 10.62 -7.32 7.06
CA LYS A 149 11.30 -8.26 7.93
C LYS A 149 12.47 -8.94 7.23
N LYS A 150 12.52 -8.83 5.91
CA LYS A 150 13.57 -9.46 5.12
C LYS A 150 14.62 -8.47 4.62
N MET A 151 14.52 -7.26 5.02
CA MET A 151 15.49 -6.23 4.64
C MET A 151 16.70 -6.20 5.57
#